data_8a12fc1c437ea75c13053dc7d7076eba
#
_entry.id   8a12fc1c437ea75c13053dc7d7076eba
#
_cell.length_a   1.000
_cell.length_b   1.000
_cell.length_c   1.000
_cell.angle_alpha   90.00
_cell.angle_beta   90.00
_cell.angle_gamma   90.00
#
_symmetry.space_group_name_H-M   'P 1'
#
loop_
_entity.id
_entity.type
_entity.pdbx_description
1 polymer ?
#
loop_
_entity_poly.entity_id
_entity_poly.type
_entity_poly.pdbx_seq_one_letter_code
_entity_poly.pdbx_strand_id
1 'polypeptide(L)'
;MKKFNIVDLHCDTLMELYLKHQTLENAPGHINLEKLQKGGSMVQSFAIFIPTHQSAERSGVTEDPYSYFCHVADIFDREMAAYSDVIRPVTTVEQMRKNAQEGKLSALLTVEDGVAVDGKIERVQEFYDRGVRMIALTWNYENSIGYPNSNDPEKHMLGLKPFGLEVIAKMDELGMVIDTSHLSEGGFWDIVKHGKKPFIASHSCARALCNHRRNLTDEQLRALGEKGGVCGVNFYDNFLHESQDGYTTVEDIVRHAKYIADKAGIDAVALGSDFDGISSKLEFGDFGGMGMVVDALAKSFSSADVDKICHGNALRVFEEVIG
;
A
#
# COMPACT_ATOMS: atom_id res chain seq x y z
N MET A 1 24.09 13.11 5.91
CA MET A 1 22.87 12.45 6.39
C MET A 1 23.01 10.97 6.18
N LYS A 2 22.60 10.11 7.14
CA LYS A 2 22.49 8.66 6.88
C LYS A 2 21.50 8.46 5.72
N LYS A 3 21.93 7.73 4.70
CA LYS A 3 21.06 7.40 3.57
C LYS A 3 20.24 6.19 4.02
N PHE A 4 18.95 6.37 4.26
CA PHE A 4 18.02 5.28 4.49
C PHE A 4 17.57 4.71 3.15
N ASN A 5 17.14 3.46 3.16
CA ASN A 5 16.44 2.84 2.04
C ASN A 5 15.05 2.48 2.55
N ILE A 6 14.02 3.17 2.07
CA ILE A 6 12.64 2.96 2.50
C ILE A 6 11.83 2.46 1.31
N VAL A 7 11.14 1.36 1.49
CA VAL A 7 10.06 0.90 0.63
C VAL A 7 8.76 1.22 1.33
N ASP A 8 7.97 2.11 0.77
CA ASP A 8 6.65 2.48 1.25
C ASP A 8 5.58 1.81 0.37
N LEU A 9 4.70 1.06 0.99
CA LEU A 9 3.77 0.18 0.29
C LEU A 9 2.52 0.87 -0.23
N HIS A 10 2.25 2.14 0.17
CA HIS A 10 1.04 2.82 -0.26
C HIS A 10 1.10 4.34 -0.12
N CYS A 11 0.66 5.05 -1.16
CA CYS A 11 0.29 6.47 -1.11
C CYS A 11 -0.74 6.81 -2.20
N ASP A 12 -1.55 7.88 -1.96
CA ASP A 12 -2.60 8.37 -2.86
C ASP A 12 -2.20 9.60 -3.67
N THR A 13 -0.92 9.87 -3.79
CA THR A 13 -0.38 11.07 -4.46
C THR A 13 -0.91 11.23 -5.88
N LEU A 14 -1.16 10.14 -6.63
CA LEU A 14 -1.67 10.24 -8.00
C LEU A 14 -3.06 10.90 -8.08
N MET A 15 -3.93 10.66 -7.08
CA MET A 15 -5.22 11.34 -7.00
C MET A 15 -5.05 12.85 -6.77
N GLU A 16 -4.10 13.23 -5.91
CA GLU A 16 -3.76 14.65 -5.70
C GLU A 16 -3.28 15.32 -6.99
N LEU A 17 -2.42 14.63 -7.78
CA LEU A 17 -1.94 15.13 -9.08
C LEU A 17 -3.10 15.29 -10.07
N TYR A 18 -4.02 14.30 -10.12
CA TYR A 18 -5.21 14.35 -10.98
C TYR A 18 -6.12 15.54 -10.60
N LEU A 19 -6.51 15.64 -9.34
CA LEU A 19 -7.49 16.64 -8.88
C LEU A 19 -6.96 18.07 -8.94
N LYS A 20 -5.67 18.27 -8.67
CA LYS A 20 -5.07 19.60 -8.57
C LYS A 20 -4.30 20.01 -9.83
N HIS A 21 -4.23 19.15 -10.84
CA HIS A 21 -3.46 19.36 -12.07
C HIS A 21 -2.00 19.76 -11.79
N GLN A 22 -1.39 19.12 -10.79
CA GLN A 22 -0.02 19.38 -10.36
C GLN A 22 0.95 18.33 -10.91
N THR A 23 2.24 18.58 -10.73
CA THR A 23 3.31 17.63 -11.05
C THR A 23 3.87 17.02 -9.76
N LEU A 24 4.52 15.87 -9.87
CA LEU A 24 5.17 15.22 -8.74
C LEU A 24 6.28 16.08 -8.11
N GLU A 25 6.89 16.99 -8.88
CA GLU A 25 7.87 17.95 -8.36
C GLU A 25 7.25 18.97 -7.40
N ASN A 26 6.04 19.45 -7.73
CA ASN A 26 5.39 20.57 -7.04
C ASN A 26 4.20 20.15 -6.16
N ALA A 27 3.96 18.85 -5.98
CA ALA A 27 2.88 18.35 -5.14
C ALA A 27 3.03 18.86 -3.70
N PRO A 28 1.99 19.54 -3.12
CA PRO A 28 2.09 20.15 -1.80
C PRO A 28 1.84 19.17 -0.66
N GLY A 29 1.32 17.97 -0.97
CA GLY A 29 0.94 16.93 -0.01
C GLY A 29 2.12 16.33 0.75
N HIS A 30 1.95 15.12 1.20
CA HIS A 30 3.01 14.41 1.94
C HIS A 30 4.17 13.98 1.06
N ILE A 31 3.96 13.79 -0.26
CA ILE A 31 4.92 13.27 -1.21
C ILE A 31 5.18 14.26 -2.34
N ASN A 32 6.46 14.50 -2.63
CA ASN A 32 6.98 15.04 -3.87
C ASN A 32 8.44 14.56 -4.04
N LEU A 33 9.08 14.89 -5.15
CA LEU A 33 10.45 14.42 -5.46
C LEU A 33 11.46 14.81 -4.38
N GLU A 34 11.44 16.07 -3.90
CA GLU A 34 12.35 16.54 -2.86
C GLU A 34 12.16 15.77 -1.55
N LYS A 35 10.90 15.58 -1.13
CA LYS A 35 10.54 14.86 0.10
C LYS A 35 10.95 13.40 0.03
N LEU A 36 10.71 12.72 -1.10
CA LEU A 36 11.15 11.34 -1.32
C LEU A 36 12.66 11.20 -1.22
N GLN A 37 13.42 12.10 -1.87
CA GLN A 37 14.89 12.11 -1.78
C GLN A 37 15.39 12.36 -0.36
N LYS A 38 14.81 13.36 0.31
CA LYS A 38 15.18 13.76 1.68
C LYS A 38 14.87 12.66 2.69
N GLY A 39 13.72 12.00 2.58
CA GLY A 39 13.26 10.93 3.46
C GLY A 39 13.95 9.59 3.21
N GLY A 40 14.71 9.45 2.11
CA GLY A 40 15.45 8.22 1.78
C GLY A 40 14.59 7.15 1.15
N SER A 41 13.62 7.53 0.31
CA SER A 41 12.85 6.55 -0.47
C SER A 41 13.76 5.73 -1.38
N MET A 42 13.54 4.44 -1.40
CA MET A 42 14.08 3.50 -2.40
C MET A 42 12.99 3.13 -3.40
N VAL A 43 11.81 2.78 -2.89
CA VAL A 43 10.63 2.45 -3.68
C VAL A 43 9.42 3.11 -3.04
N GLN A 44 8.65 3.83 -3.84
CA GLN A 44 7.32 4.32 -3.49
C GLN A 44 6.28 3.58 -4.31
N SER A 45 5.31 2.95 -3.63
CA SER A 45 4.12 2.43 -4.28
C SER A 45 3.11 3.55 -4.45
N PHE A 46 2.81 3.89 -5.69
CA PHE A 46 1.82 4.91 -6.07
C PHE A 46 0.51 4.23 -6.42
N ALA A 47 -0.51 4.42 -5.59
CA ALA A 47 -1.82 3.85 -5.83
C ALA A 47 -2.64 4.72 -6.80
N ILE A 48 -3.25 4.08 -7.78
CA ILE A 48 -4.42 4.61 -8.45
C ILE A 48 -5.61 4.26 -7.55
N PHE A 49 -5.92 5.15 -6.59
CA PHE A 49 -7.15 5.05 -5.82
C PHE A 49 -8.33 5.37 -6.73
N ILE A 50 -9.30 4.47 -6.83
CA ILE A 50 -10.46 4.63 -7.73
C ILE A 50 -11.68 5.06 -6.92
N PRO A 51 -12.05 6.35 -6.95
CA PRO A 51 -13.18 6.85 -6.18
C PRO A 51 -14.50 6.35 -6.76
N THR A 52 -15.39 5.86 -5.88
CA THR A 52 -16.75 5.44 -6.21
C THR A 52 -17.72 5.96 -5.18
N HIS A 53 -19.04 5.96 -5.48
CA HIS A 53 -20.07 6.39 -4.55
C HIS A 53 -19.78 7.77 -3.92
N GLN A 54 -19.80 7.87 -2.58
CA GLN A 54 -19.57 9.13 -1.86
C GLN A 54 -18.15 9.68 -2.04
N SER A 55 -17.15 8.84 -2.30
CA SER A 55 -15.78 9.32 -2.57
C SER A 55 -15.70 10.02 -3.93
N ALA A 56 -16.38 9.51 -4.95
CA ALA A 56 -16.48 10.17 -6.25
C ALA A 56 -17.21 11.51 -6.14
N GLU A 57 -18.33 11.56 -5.39
CA GLU A 57 -19.07 12.80 -5.13
C GLU A 57 -18.20 13.86 -4.44
N ARG A 58 -17.43 13.46 -3.41
CA ARG A 58 -16.56 14.37 -2.65
C ARG A 58 -15.39 14.89 -3.47
N SER A 59 -14.82 14.05 -4.32
CA SER A 59 -13.68 14.40 -5.17
C SER A 59 -14.10 15.12 -6.46
N GLY A 60 -15.41 15.05 -6.83
CA GLY A 60 -15.90 15.57 -8.09
C GLY A 60 -15.50 14.74 -9.32
N VAL A 61 -15.03 13.50 -9.12
CA VAL A 61 -14.74 12.56 -10.20
C VAL A 61 -16.05 12.03 -10.78
N THR A 62 -16.25 12.23 -12.08
CA THR A 62 -17.45 11.81 -12.81
C THR A 62 -17.20 10.73 -13.86
N GLU A 63 -15.94 10.38 -14.06
CA GLU A 63 -15.52 9.32 -14.98
C GLU A 63 -15.96 7.95 -14.44
N ASP A 64 -16.24 7.00 -15.35
CA ASP A 64 -16.38 5.61 -14.92
C ASP A 64 -15.04 5.06 -14.40
N PRO A 65 -15.06 4.04 -13.51
CA PRO A 65 -13.85 3.54 -12.85
C PRO A 65 -12.72 3.13 -13.78
N TYR A 66 -13.03 2.55 -14.95
CA TYR A 66 -12.01 2.11 -15.88
C TYR A 66 -11.40 3.28 -16.67
N SER A 67 -12.22 4.22 -17.13
CA SER A 67 -11.73 5.45 -17.79
C SER A 67 -10.88 6.27 -16.84
N TYR A 68 -11.27 6.38 -15.58
CA TYR A 68 -10.49 7.04 -14.54
C TYR A 68 -9.13 6.35 -14.34
N PHE A 69 -9.12 5.01 -14.23
CA PHE A 69 -7.87 4.23 -14.15
C PHE A 69 -6.93 4.58 -15.31
N CYS A 70 -7.44 4.54 -16.55
CA CYS A 70 -6.63 4.86 -17.74
C CYS A 70 -6.04 6.27 -17.67
N HIS A 71 -6.85 7.25 -17.30
CA HIS A 71 -6.43 8.65 -17.20
C HIS A 71 -5.35 8.85 -16.13
N VAL A 72 -5.51 8.26 -14.94
CA VAL A 72 -4.51 8.40 -13.87
C VAL A 72 -3.24 7.61 -14.18
N ALA A 73 -3.34 6.48 -14.87
CA ALA A 73 -2.17 5.75 -15.38
C ALA A 73 -1.40 6.58 -16.41
N ASP A 74 -2.09 7.34 -17.29
CA ASP A 74 -1.43 8.27 -18.23
C ASP A 74 -0.73 9.44 -17.48
N ILE A 75 -1.29 9.89 -16.35
CA ILE A 75 -0.62 10.87 -15.48
C ILE A 75 0.67 10.27 -14.91
N PHE A 76 0.61 9.04 -14.37
CA PHE A 76 1.80 8.36 -13.87
C PHE A 76 2.89 8.24 -14.94
N ASP A 77 2.55 7.77 -16.14
CA ASP A 77 3.51 7.62 -17.24
C ASP A 77 4.15 8.97 -17.62
N ARG A 78 3.35 10.03 -17.68
CA ARG A 78 3.83 11.39 -17.96
C ARG A 78 4.82 11.89 -16.91
N GLU A 79 4.49 11.71 -15.62
CA GLU A 79 5.37 12.13 -14.51
C GLU A 79 6.67 11.31 -14.49
N MET A 80 6.60 10.01 -14.73
CA MET A 80 7.79 9.16 -14.80
C MET A 80 8.70 9.53 -15.98
N ALA A 81 8.13 9.87 -17.12
CA ALA A 81 8.88 10.35 -18.28
C ALA A 81 9.54 11.71 -18.03
N ALA A 82 8.80 12.65 -17.42
CA ALA A 82 9.28 14.00 -17.12
C ALA A 82 10.45 14.03 -16.13
N TYR A 83 10.44 13.12 -15.13
CA TYR A 83 11.42 13.11 -14.04
C TYR A 83 12.31 11.86 -14.02
N SER A 84 12.53 11.24 -15.18
CA SER A 84 13.29 9.97 -15.32
C SER A 84 14.74 10.06 -14.82
N ASP A 85 15.29 11.28 -14.68
CA ASP A 85 16.59 11.52 -14.06
C ASP A 85 16.58 11.39 -12.53
N VAL A 86 15.41 11.40 -11.88
CA VAL A 86 15.25 11.32 -10.42
C VAL A 86 14.52 10.05 -10.00
N ILE A 87 13.40 9.73 -10.65
CA ILE A 87 12.51 8.61 -10.33
C ILE A 87 12.17 7.84 -11.62
N ARG A 88 12.07 6.51 -11.52
CA ARG A 88 11.75 5.66 -12.66
C ARG A 88 10.67 4.64 -12.31
N PRO A 89 9.77 4.33 -13.24
CA PRO A 89 8.79 3.26 -13.05
C PRO A 89 9.52 1.91 -12.99
N VAL A 90 9.01 1.01 -12.16
CA VAL A 90 9.57 -0.33 -11.98
C VAL A 90 8.46 -1.39 -11.99
N THR A 91 8.80 -2.55 -12.52
CA THR A 91 7.92 -3.72 -12.58
C THR A 91 8.61 -4.99 -12.06
N THR A 92 9.90 -4.91 -11.67
CA THR A 92 10.68 -6.00 -11.10
C THR A 92 11.62 -5.50 -9.99
N VAL A 93 12.03 -6.40 -9.09
CA VAL A 93 12.98 -6.07 -8.02
C VAL A 93 14.38 -5.78 -8.56
N GLU A 94 14.75 -6.40 -9.67
CA GLU A 94 16.01 -6.08 -10.36
C GLU A 94 16.10 -4.61 -10.76
N GLN A 95 15.00 -4.07 -11.32
CA GLN A 95 14.92 -2.65 -11.66
C GLN A 95 15.00 -1.75 -10.42
N MET A 96 14.36 -2.13 -9.31
CA MET A 96 14.44 -1.40 -8.03
C MET A 96 15.87 -1.33 -7.51
N ARG A 97 16.59 -2.46 -7.51
CA ARG A 97 18.00 -2.54 -7.10
C ARG A 97 18.91 -1.74 -8.01
N LYS A 98 18.69 -1.81 -9.33
CA LYS A 98 19.45 -1.03 -10.32
C LYS A 98 19.27 0.48 -10.10
N ASN A 99 18.02 0.94 -9.94
CA ASN A 99 17.74 2.35 -9.69
C ASN A 99 18.44 2.83 -8.40
N ALA A 100 18.38 2.03 -7.32
CA ALA A 100 19.05 2.37 -6.06
C ALA A 100 20.57 2.47 -6.21
N GLN A 101 21.20 1.59 -7.00
CA GLN A 101 22.64 1.66 -7.32
C GLN A 101 22.99 2.91 -8.14
N GLU A 102 22.11 3.34 -9.03
CA GLU A 102 22.25 4.57 -9.82
C GLU A 102 21.84 5.84 -9.03
N GLY A 103 21.45 5.70 -7.77
CA GLY A 103 20.98 6.82 -6.94
C GLY A 103 19.62 7.39 -7.35
N LYS A 104 18.81 6.59 -8.07
CA LYS A 104 17.46 6.94 -8.52
C LYS A 104 16.42 6.35 -7.57
N LEU A 105 15.27 6.98 -7.51
CA LEU A 105 14.07 6.47 -6.85
C LEU A 105 13.32 5.49 -7.78
N SER A 106 12.56 4.58 -7.19
CA SER A 106 11.68 3.67 -7.93
C SER A 106 10.21 3.97 -7.64
N ALA A 107 9.38 3.99 -8.67
CA ALA A 107 7.93 4.13 -8.58
C ALA A 107 7.26 2.83 -9.00
N LEU A 108 6.56 2.17 -8.06
CA LEU A 108 5.75 0.99 -8.32
C LEU A 108 4.29 1.41 -8.50
N LEU A 109 3.71 1.11 -9.65
CA LEU A 109 2.30 1.43 -9.91
C LEU A 109 1.40 0.36 -9.29
N THR A 110 0.42 0.81 -8.51
CA THR A 110 -0.55 -0.05 -7.82
C THR A 110 -1.98 0.44 -8.05
N VAL A 111 -2.96 -0.37 -7.70
CA VAL A 111 -4.39 0.03 -7.77
C VAL A 111 -5.02 -0.16 -6.40
N GLU A 112 -5.76 0.84 -5.95
CA GLU A 112 -6.64 0.74 -4.79
C GLU A 112 -8.09 0.80 -5.21
N ASP A 113 -8.83 -0.25 -4.89
CA ASP A 113 -10.14 -0.69 -5.36
C ASP A 113 -10.11 -1.34 -6.75
N GLY A 114 -10.20 -2.68 -6.75
CA GLY A 114 -10.33 -3.47 -7.98
C GLY A 114 -11.66 -3.26 -8.73
N VAL A 115 -12.45 -2.25 -8.37
CA VAL A 115 -13.75 -1.93 -9.00
C VAL A 115 -13.65 -1.72 -10.51
N ALA A 116 -12.54 -1.17 -10.99
CA ALA A 116 -12.30 -0.94 -12.42
C ALA A 116 -12.13 -2.23 -13.24
N VAL A 117 -11.92 -3.38 -12.58
CA VAL A 117 -11.95 -4.69 -13.27
C VAL A 117 -13.35 -5.00 -13.77
N ASP A 118 -14.41 -4.61 -13.04
CA ASP A 118 -15.80 -4.56 -13.49
C ASP A 118 -16.31 -5.88 -14.11
N GLY A 119 -15.96 -7.03 -13.48
CA GLY A 119 -16.38 -8.35 -13.96
C GLY A 119 -15.71 -8.84 -15.26
N LYS A 120 -14.66 -8.17 -15.73
CA LYS A 120 -13.92 -8.47 -16.96
C LYS A 120 -12.50 -8.92 -16.61
N ILE A 121 -12.25 -10.22 -16.66
CA ILE A 121 -10.96 -10.78 -16.23
C ILE A 121 -9.79 -10.29 -17.09
N GLU A 122 -10.04 -9.98 -18.37
CA GLU A 122 -9.06 -9.41 -19.28
C GLU A 122 -8.48 -8.07 -18.80
N ARG A 123 -9.22 -7.30 -18.01
CA ARG A 123 -8.73 -6.04 -17.43
C ARG A 123 -7.61 -6.23 -16.40
N VAL A 124 -7.53 -7.37 -15.75
CA VAL A 124 -6.39 -7.70 -14.88
C VAL A 124 -5.11 -7.81 -15.72
N GLN A 125 -5.18 -8.40 -16.92
CA GLN A 125 -4.06 -8.41 -17.86
C GLN A 125 -3.72 -7.01 -18.36
N GLU A 126 -4.72 -6.19 -18.70
CA GLU A 126 -4.51 -4.81 -19.15
C GLU A 126 -3.82 -3.97 -18.05
N PHE A 127 -4.19 -4.14 -16.78
CA PHE A 127 -3.52 -3.47 -15.68
C PHE A 127 -2.06 -3.91 -15.55
N TYR A 128 -1.80 -5.22 -15.66
CA TYR A 128 -0.44 -5.75 -15.67
C TYR A 128 0.40 -5.18 -16.81
N ASP A 129 -0.16 -5.11 -18.01
CA ASP A 129 0.51 -4.59 -19.22
C ASP A 129 0.80 -3.07 -19.09
N ARG A 130 -0.03 -2.33 -18.33
CA ARG A 130 0.19 -0.94 -17.95
C ARG A 130 1.22 -0.75 -16.83
N GLY A 131 1.83 -1.82 -16.33
CA GLY A 131 2.86 -1.77 -15.29
C GLY A 131 2.35 -1.91 -13.87
N VAL A 132 1.05 -2.11 -13.64
CA VAL A 132 0.51 -2.39 -12.30
C VAL A 132 1.07 -3.71 -11.78
N ARG A 133 1.55 -3.71 -10.52
CA ARG A 133 2.10 -4.92 -9.89
C ARG A 133 1.42 -5.29 -8.58
N MET A 134 0.46 -4.50 -8.12
CA MET A 134 -0.30 -4.76 -6.90
C MET A 134 -1.72 -4.21 -7.02
N ILE A 135 -2.71 -4.94 -6.52
CA ILE A 135 -4.10 -4.51 -6.47
C ILE A 135 -4.66 -4.76 -5.07
N ALA A 136 -5.16 -3.71 -4.40
CA ALA A 136 -6.09 -3.84 -3.30
C ALA A 136 -7.48 -4.15 -3.87
N LEU A 137 -8.01 -5.32 -3.51
CA LEU A 137 -9.16 -5.92 -4.17
C LEU A 137 -10.45 -5.12 -4.01
N THR A 138 -10.60 -4.43 -2.89
CA THR A 138 -11.73 -3.55 -2.56
C THR A 138 -11.21 -2.29 -1.88
N TRP A 139 -12.02 -1.25 -1.89
CA TRP A 139 -11.90 -0.12 -0.95
C TRP A 139 -13.00 -0.21 0.11
N ASN A 140 -13.89 0.79 0.22
CA ASN A 140 -14.93 0.84 1.26
C ASN A 140 -16.33 0.42 0.74
N TYR A 141 -16.42 -0.03 -0.50
CA TYR A 141 -17.65 -0.49 -1.11
C TYR A 141 -17.48 -1.86 -1.74
N GLU A 142 -18.59 -2.61 -1.81
CA GLU A 142 -18.67 -3.86 -2.53
C GLU A 142 -18.45 -3.63 -4.03
N ASN A 143 -17.69 -4.52 -4.66
CA ASN A 143 -17.46 -4.53 -6.10
C ASN A 143 -17.65 -5.94 -6.70
N SER A 144 -17.26 -6.14 -7.96
CA SER A 144 -17.37 -7.45 -8.62
C SER A 144 -16.49 -8.53 -8.00
N ILE A 145 -15.42 -8.16 -7.28
CA ILE A 145 -14.41 -9.07 -6.69
C ILE A 145 -14.85 -9.57 -5.32
N GLY A 146 -15.37 -8.67 -4.46
CA GLY A 146 -15.67 -9.05 -3.09
C GLY A 146 -16.30 -7.94 -2.27
N TYR A 147 -16.17 -8.08 -0.97
CA TYR A 147 -16.73 -7.20 0.04
C TYR A 147 -15.63 -6.49 0.81
N PRO A 148 -15.83 -5.20 1.15
CA PRO A 148 -14.89 -4.46 1.97
C PRO A 148 -15.03 -4.85 3.45
N ASN A 149 -14.08 -4.40 4.27
CA ASN A 149 -14.23 -4.39 5.70
C ASN A 149 -15.52 -3.68 6.14
N SER A 150 -16.17 -4.15 7.20
CA SER A 150 -17.47 -3.65 7.65
C SER A 150 -17.59 -3.61 9.16
N ASN A 151 -18.37 -2.65 9.69
CA ASN A 151 -18.79 -2.64 11.09
C ASN A 151 -19.93 -3.64 11.35
N ASP A 152 -20.61 -4.11 10.31
CA ASP A 152 -21.58 -5.19 10.37
C ASP A 152 -20.82 -6.53 10.37
N PRO A 153 -20.88 -7.33 11.46
CA PRO A 153 -20.11 -8.56 11.56
C PRO A 153 -20.46 -9.59 10.47
N GLU A 154 -21.73 -9.66 10.04
CA GLU A 154 -22.13 -10.58 8.98
C GLU A 154 -21.51 -10.20 7.65
N LYS A 155 -21.55 -8.91 7.31
CA LYS A 155 -20.91 -8.39 6.08
C LYS A 155 -19.39 -8.50 6.13
N HIS A 156 -18.79 -8.30 7.31
CA HIS A 156 -17.35 -8.41 7.49
C HIS A 156 -16.81 -9.83 7.27
N MET A 157 -17.66 -10.85 7.48
CA MET A 157 -17.32 -12.26 7.25
C MET A 157 -17.66 -12.76 5.83
N LEU A 158 -18.20 -11.92 4.96
CA LEU A 158 -18.41 -12.30 3.55
C LEU A 158 -17.06 -12.45 2.85
N GLY A 159 -16.89 -13.55 2.12
CA GLY A 159 -15.68 -13.88 1.37
C GLY A 159 -15.62 -13.21 0.00
N LEU A 160 -14.66 -13.63 -0.81
CA LEU A 160 -14.58 -13.24 -2.21
C LEU A 160 -15.79 -13.78 -2.99
N LYS A 161 -16.23 -13.03 -3.97
CA LYS A 161 -17.21 -13.51 -4.95
C LYS A 161 -16.56 -14.57 -5.88
N PRO A 162 -17.34 -15.39 -6.59
CA PRO A 162 -16.77 -16.35 -7.56
C PRO A 162 -15.79 -15.69 -8.54
N PHE A 163 -16.13 -14.51 -9.07
CA PHE A 163 -15.24 -13.73 -9.92
C PHE A 163 -13.97 -13.27 -9.20
N GLY A 164 -14.05 -12.95 -7.90
CA GLY A 164 -12.88 -12.59 -7.10
C GLY A 164 -11.86 -13.73 -6.99
N LEU A 165 -12.32 -14.98 -6.94
CA LEU A 165 -11.43 -16.15 -6.96
C LEU A 165 -10.71 -16.28 -8.33
N GLU A 166 -11.40 -15.95 -9.43
CA GLU A 166 -10.77 -15.90 -10.76
C GLU A 166 -9.72 -14.77 -10.85
N VAL A 167 -10.03 -13.60 -10.26
CA VAL A 167 -9.10 -12.45 -10.22
C VAL A 167 -7.83 -12.80 -9.48
N ILE A 168 -7.91 -13.37 -8.25
CA ILE A 168 -6.70 -13.73 -7.49
C ILE A 168 -5.88 -14.83 -8.18
N ALA A 169 -6.54 -15.78 -8.83
CA ALA A 169 -5.86 -16.80 -9.63
C ALA A 169 -5.10 -16.19 -10.83
N LYS A 170 -5.71 -15.19 -11.49
CA LYS A 170 -5.06 -14.45 -12.60
C LYS A 170 -3.91 -13.57 -12.10
N MET A 171 -4.04 -12.93 -10.94
CA MET A 171 -2.96 -12.16 -10.30
C MET A 171 -1.77 -13.07 -9.96
N ASP A 172 -2.01 -14.25 -9.38
CA ASP A 172 -0.97 -15.24 -9.10
C ASP A 172 -0.25 -15.70 -10.38
N GLU A 173 -1.00 -15.94 -11.47
CA GLU A 173 -0.46 -16.33 -12.78
C GLU A 173 0.47 -15.25 -13.35
N LEU A 174 0.03 -13.99 -13.29
CA LEU A 174 0.77 -12.85 -13.82
C LEU A 174 1.95 -12.40 -12.94
N GLY A 175 1.99 -12.81 -11.68
CA GLY A 175 2.97 -12.29 -10.72
C GLY A 175 2.59 -10.88 -10.25
N MET A 176 1.34 -10.69 -9.86
CA MET A 176 0.85 -9.46 -9.22
C MET A 176 0.63 -9.71 -7.73
N VAL A 177 1.02 -8.75 -6.91
CA VAL A 177 0.82 -8.80 -5.45
C VAL A 177 -0.65 -8.58 -5.12
N ILE A 178 -1.23 -9.50 -4.35
CA ILE A 178 -2.58 -9.35 -3.79
C ILE A 178 -2.46 -8.51 -2.51
N ASP A 179 -3.18 -7.40 -2.46
CA ASP A 179 -3.28 -6.55 -1.27
C ASP A 179 -4.64 -6.74 -0.60
N THR A 180 -4.61 -7.07 0.70
CA THR A 180 -5.78 -7.31 1.53
C THR A 180 -6.22 -6.08 2.33
N SER A 181 -5.54 -4.94 2.18
CA SER A 181 -6.00 -3.69 2.76
C SER A 181 -7.42 -3.37 2.27
N HIS A 182 -8.28 -2.91 3.16
CA HIS A 182 -9.71 -2.69 2.93
C HIS A 182 -10.59 -3.93 2.76
N LEU A 183 -10.03 -5.12 2.53
CA LEU A 183 -10.81 -6.33 2.31
C LEU A 183 -11.55 -6.75 3.60
N SER A 184 -12.68 -7.40 3.44
CA SER A 184 -13.41 -8.07 4.52
C SER A 184 -12.55 -9.17 5.16
N GLU A 185 -12.86 -9.53 6.41
CA GLU A 185 -12.18 -10.65 7.08
C GLU A 185 -12.41 -11.98 6.36
N GLY A 186 -13.64 -12.22 5.87
CA GLY A 186 -13.93 -13.39 5.04
C GLY A 186 -13.10 -13.44 3.76
N GLY A 187 -12.94 -12.30 3.07
CA GLY A 187 -12.08 -12.19 1.89
C GLY A 187 -10.60 -12.44 2.21
N PHE A 188 -10.11 -11.95 3.34
CA PHE A 188 -8.75 -12.24 3.81
C PHE A 188 -8.53 -13.76 3.94
N TRP A 189 -9.47 -14.48 4.58
CA TRP A 189 -9.35 -15.93 4.75
C TRP A 189 -9.47 -16.68 3.42
N ASP A 190 -10.20 -16.16 2.45
CA ASP A 190 -10.21 -16.74 1.11
C ASP A 190 -8.84 -16.58 0.42
N ILE A 191 -8.14 -15.43 0.60
CA ILE A 191 -6.77 -15.27 0.10
C ILE A 191 -5.82 -16.26 0.79
N VAL A 192 -5.90 -16.43 2.11
CA VAL A 192 -5.09 -17.42 2.84
C VAL A 192 -5.31 -18.84 2.28
N LYS A 193 -6.54 -19.16 1.91
CA LYS A 193 -6.92 -20.50 1.42
C LYS A 193 -6.57 -20.74 -0.04
N HIS A 194 -6.75 -19.75 -0.89
CA HIS A 194 -6.71 -19.91 -2.35
C HIS A 194 -5.50 -19.25 -3.02
N GLY A 195 -4.89 -18.23 -2.41
CA GLY A 195 -3.69 -17.57 -2.90
C GLY A 195 -2.48 -18.52 -2.88
N LYS A 196 -1.68 -18.48 -3.94
CA LYS A 196 -0.54 -19.38 -4.15
C LYS A 196 0.79 -18.73 -3.77
N LYS A 197 0.87 -17.40 -3.82
CA LYS A 197 2.05 -16.61 -3.51
C LYS A 197 1.87 -15.83 -2.22
N PRO A 198 2.94 -15.29 -1.62
CA PRO A 198 2.81 -14.32 -0.54
C PRO A 198 1.90 -13.16 -0.95
N PHE A 199 1.09 -12.67 -0.01
CA PHE A 199 0.23 -11.51 -0.18
C PHE A 199 0.51 -10.47 0.90
N ILE A 200 -0.03 -9.28 0.79
CA ILE A 200 0.24 -8.22 1.76
C ILE A 200 -1.04 -7.58 2.30
N ALA A 201 -0.89 -6.87 3.41
CA ALA A 201 -1.77 -5.77 3.81
C ALA A 201 -0.93 -4.50 3.70
N SER A 202 -1.05 -3.77 2.58
CA SER A 202 -0.13 -2.67 2.25
C SER A 202 -0.14 -1.55 3.27
N HIS A 203 -1.32 -1.25 3.87
CA HIS A 203 -1.52 -0.17 4.84
C HIS A 203 -2.58 -0.56 5.89
N SER A 204 -2.15 -1.30 6.91
CA SER A 204 -2.99 -1.79 8.02
C SER A 204 -2.21 -1.76 9.34
N CYS A 205 -2.90 -1.99 10.45
CA CYS A 205 -2.31 -2.02 11.78
C CYS A 205 -2.81 -3.24 12.58
N ALA A 206 -2.46 -3.31 13.87
CA ALA A 206 -2.86 -4.40 14.77
C ALA A 206 -4.17 -4.04 15.48
N ARG A 207 -5.22 -4.87 15.32
CA ARG A 207 -6.55 -4.64 15.92
C ARG A 207 -6.53 -4.69 17.45
N ALA A 208 -5.66 -5.47 18.02
CA ALA A 208 -5.53 -5.55 19.48
C ALA A 208 -5.01 -4.26 20.15
N LEU A 209 -4.33 -3.39 19.40
CA LEU A 209 -3.84 -2.10 19.89
C LEU A 209 -4.81 -0.94 19.60
N CYS A 210 -5.58 -1.05 18.53
CA CYS A 210 -6.64 -0.12 18.18
C CYS A 210 -7.75 -0.92 17.48
N ASN A 211 -8.91 -1.01 18.14
CA ASN A 211 -10.02 -1.86 17.70
C ASN A 211 -10.77 -1.24 16.50
N HIS A 212 -10.09 -1.17 15.38
CA HIS A 212 -10.64 -0.70 14.12
C HIS A 212 -10.76 -1.85 13.11
N ARG A 213 -11.87 -1.90 12.35
CA ARG A 213 -12.12 -2.97 11.36
C ARG A 213 -11.08 -3.07 10.24
N ARG A 214 -10.33 -2.00 9.98
CA ARG A 214 -9.23 -1.96 9.00
C ARG A 214 -7.96 -2.64 9.51
N ASN A 215 -7.86 -2.85 10.82
CA ASN A 215 -6.71 -3.48 11.44
C ASN A 215 -6.85 -5.01 11.46
N LEU A 216 -5.73 -5.71 11.35
CA LEU A 216 -5.68 -7.17 11.36
C LEU A 216 -5.78 -7.72 12.78
N THR A 217 -6.52 -8.83 12.94
CA THR A 217 -6.54 -9.61 14.19
C THR A 217 -5.21 -10.35 14.39
N ASP A 218 -4.98 -10.86 15.59
CA ASP A 218 -3.80 -11.68 15.90
C ASP A 218 -3.71 -12.92 15.00
N GLU A 219 -4.86 -13.55 14.71
CA GLU A 219 -4.96 -14.70 13.82
C GLU A 219 -4.61 -14.34 12.38
N GLN A 220 -5.11 -13.21 11.90
CA GLN A 220 -4.79 -12.70 10.55
C GLN A 220 -3.30 -12.36 10.44
N LEU A 221 -2.72 -11.70 11.45
CA LEU A 221 -1.28 -11.39 11.49
C LEU A 221 -0.43 -12.66 11.42
N ARG A 222 -0.76 -13.70 12.21
CA ARG A 222 -0.05 -14.99 12.16
C ARG A 222 -0.16 -15.64 10.79
N ALA A 223 -1.38 -15.71 10.24
CA ALA A 223 -1.61 -16.32 8.92
C ALA A 223 -0.86 -15.55 7.80
N LEU A 224 -0.81 -14.22 7.87
CA LEU A 224 -0.04 -13.38 6.94
C LEU A 224 1.46 -13.72 7.01
N GLY A 225 2.03 -13.79 8.22
CA GLY A 225 3.43 -14.16 8.43
C GLY A 225 3.75 -15.58 7.96
N GLU A 226 2.89 -16.57 8.27
CA GLU A 226 3.03 -17.96 7.83
C GLU A 226 2.99 -18.11 6.30
N LYS A 227 2.25 -17.24 5.61
CA LYS A 227 2.21 -17.17 4.15
C LYS A 227 3.38 -16.37 3.54
N GLY A 228 4.34 -15.92 4.36
CA GLY A 228 5.45 -15.11 3.90
C GLY A 228 5.09 -13.68 3.52
N GLY A 229 3.90 -13.22 3.90
CA GLY A 229 3.42 -11.88 3.60
C GLY A 229 3.97 -10.79 4.52
N VAL A 230 3.54 -9.54 4.30
CA VAL A 230 3.88 -8.39 5.14
C VAL A 230 2.68 -7.51 5.42
N CYS A 231 2.68 -6.89 6.61
CA CYS A 231 1.75 -5.84 7.01
C CYS A 231 2.52 -4.50 7.01
N GLY A 232 2.18 -3.59 6.11
CA GLY A 232 2.65 -2.21 6.12
C GLY A 232 1.92 -1.41 7.20
N VAL A 233 2.64 -0.91 8.18
CA VAL A 233 2.07 -0.08 9.25
C VAL A 233 1.53 1.20 8.66
N ASN A 234 0.21 1.42 8.77
CA ASN A 234 -0.47 2.63 8.34
C ASN A 234 -0.22 3.77 9.33
N PHE A 235 -0.13 5.01 8.85
CA PHE A 235 0.17 6.19 9.69
C PHE A 235 -1.09 7.00 10.07
N TYR A 236 -2.27 6.51 9.74
CA TYR A 236 -3.53 7.13 10.13
C TYR A 236 -3.80 6.94 11.63
N ASP A 237 -3.98 8.03 12.38
CA ASP A 237 -4.21 7.99 13.82
C ASP A 237 -5.38 7.10 14.23
N ASN A 238 -6.47 7.08 13.44
CA ASN A 238 -7.64 6.25 13.70
C ASN A 238 -7.36 4.73 13.67
N PHE A 239 -6.22 4.31 13.10
CA PHE A 239 -5.79 2.91 13.08
C PHE A 239 -4.71 2.61 14.13
N LEU A 240 -4.09 3.64 14.67
CA LEU A 240 -2.96 3.53 15.60
C LEU A 240 -3.38 3.61 17.07
N HIS A 241 -4.41 4.40 17.39
CA HIS A 241 -4.87 4.55 18.77
C HIS A 241 -6.34 4.96 18.88
N GLU A 242 -6.93 4.68 20.06
CA GLU A 242 -8.36 4.90 20.32
C GLU A 242 -8.72 6.39 20.53
N SER A 243 -7.74 7.28 20.78
CA SER A 243 -8.02 8.71 21.05
C SER A 243 -8.55 9.44 19.82
N GLN A 244 -8.15 9.03 18.61
CA GLN A 244 -8.59 9.62 17.34
C GLN A 244 -8.52 11.15 17.36
N ASP A 245 -7.41 11.70 17.86
CA ASP A 245 -7.20 13.14 18.07
C ASP A 245 -6.64 13.87 16.83
N GLY A 246 -6.50 13.14 15.71
CA GLY A 246 -5.98 13.68 14.47
C GLY A 246 -4.46 13.82 14.44
N TYR A 247 -3.73 13.17 15.37
CA TYR A 247 -2.29 13.30 15.46
C TYR A 247 -1.60 11.93 15.58
N THR A 248 -0.58 11.69 14.79
CA THR A 248 0.24 10.48 14.80
C THR A 248 1.66 10.79 15.25
N THR A 249 2.14 10.05 16.24
CA THR A 249 3.52 10.09 16.71
C THR A 249 4.36 8.97 16.10
N VAL A 250 5.68 9.12 16.06
CA VAL A 250 6.57 8.01 15.64
C VAL A 250 6.47 6.82 16.59
N GLU A 251 6.17 7.06 17.88
CA GLU A 251 6.02 6.00 18.88
C GLU A 251 4.77 5.14 18.63
N ASP A 252 3.69 5.71 18.10
CA ASP A 252 2.50 4.95 17.70
C ASP A 252 2.83 3.95 16.59
N ILE A 253 3.59 4.39 15.59
CA ILE A 253 4.06 3.53 14.49
C ILE A 253 4.95 2.40 15.02
N VAL A 254 5.93 2.73 15.88
CA VAL A 254 6.83 1.75 16.50
C VAL A 254 6.06 0.74 17.36
N ARG A 255 5.06 1.19 18.11
CA ARG A 255 4.21 0.31 18.94
C ARG A 255 3.50 -0.75 18.10
N HIS A 256 2.92 -0.37 16.96
CA HIS A 256 2.29 -1.31 16.05
C HIS A 256 3.32 -2.23 15.35
N ALA A 257 4.45 -1.70 14.91
CA ALA A 257 5.53 -2.49 14.34
C ALA A 257 6.03 -3.59 15.31
N LYS A 258 6.21 -3.25 16.59
CA LYS A 258 6.58 -4.21 17.65
C LYS A 258 5.53 -5.30 17.84
N TYR A 259 4.26 -4.89 17.88
CA TYR A 259 3.16 -5.84 18.07
C TYR A 259 3.03 -6.80 16.88
N ILE A 260 3.12 -6.29 15.66
CA ILE A 260 3.08 -7.11 14.45
C ILE A 260 4.27 -8.09 14.45
N ALA A 261 5.48 -7.62 14.81
CA ALA A 261 6.66 -8.48 14.92
C ALA A 261 6.48 -9.59 15.98
N ASP A 262 5.81 -9.30 17.11
CA ASP A 262 5.49 -10.30 18.14
C ASP A 262 4.51 -11.38 17.64
N LYS A 263 3.52 -11.00 16.83
CA LYS A 263 2.45 -11.93 16.37
C LYS A 263 2.78 -12.69 15.08
N ALA A 264 3.40 -12.02 14.14
CA ALA A 264 3.64 -12.52 12.78
C ALA A 264 5.14 -12.80 12.49
N GLY A 265 6.03 -12.40 13.38
CA GLY A 265 7.47 -12.40 13.16
C GLY A 265 7.99 -11.11 12.52
N ILE A 266 9.28 -10.83 12.73
CA ILE A 266 9.93 -9.61 12.21
C ILE A 266 9.86 -9.51 10.68
N ASP A 267 9.85 -10.63 9.99
CA ASP A 267 9.81 -10.70 8.52
C ASP A 267 8.45 -10.28 7.93
N ALA A 268 7.41 -10.14 8.78
CA ALA A 268 6.08 -9.69 8.37
C ALA A 268 5.83 -8.19 8.57
N VAL A 269 6.81 -7.41 9.06
CA VAL A 269 6.64 -5.98 9.32
C VAL A 269 7.17 -5.15 8.16
N ALA A 270 6.38 -4.20 7.68
CA ALA A 270 6.77 -3.22 6.65
C ALA A 270 6.19 -1.83 6.97
N LEU A 271 6.44 -0.86 6.12
CA LEU A 271 5.87 0.49 6.18
C LEU A 271 4.86 0.68 5.04
N GLY A 272 3.71 1.23 5.37
CA GLY A 272 2.65 1.53 4.40
C GLY A 272 1.93 2.80 4.83
N SER A 273 2.52 3.93 4.50
CA SER A 273 2.24 5.23 5.12
C SER A 273 0.80 5.70 4.95
N ASP A 274 0.21 5.40 3.81
CA ASP A 274 -1.06 5.95 3.38
C ASP A 274 -0.98 7.50 3.20
N PHE A 275 0.21 7.99 2.84
CA PHE A 275 0.45 9.41 2.56
C PHE A 275 -0.47 9.91 1.45
N ASP A 276 -0.92 11.13 1.60
CA ASP A 276 -1.91 11.81 0.77
C ASP A 276 -3.33 11.21 0.81
N GLY A 277 -3.53 10.00 1.41
CA GLY A 277 -4.83 9.38 1.69
C GLY A 277 -5.35 9.62 3.11
N ILE A 278 -4.51 10.07 4.04
CA ILE A 278 -4.84 10.30 5.44
C ILE A 278 -4.96 11.78 5.80
N SER A 279 -5.75 12.06 6.84
CA SER A 279 -5.95 13.42 7.37
C SER A 279 -5.20 13.70 8.66
N SER A 280 -4.48 12.72 9.22
CA SER A 280 -3.71 12.88 10.45
C SER A 280 -2.58 13.86 10.26
N LYS A 281 -2.38 14.72 11.26
CA LYS A 281 -1.15 15.49 11.39
C LYS A 281 -0.05 14.58 11.93
N LEU A 282 1.05 14.50 11.22
CA LEU A 282 2.17 13.62 11.56
C LEU A 282 3.24 14.38 12.34
N GLU A 283 3.79 13.79 13.41
CA GLU A 283 4.90 14.36 14.19
C GLU A 283 6.10 14.73 13.30
N PHE A 284 6.37 13.92 12.28
CA PHE A 284 7.48 14.07 11.33
C PHE A 284 7.08 14.81 10.03
N GLY A 285 5.84 15.24 9.93
CA GLY A 285 5.29 16.13 8.92
C GLY A 285 4.92 15.44 7.60
N ASP A 286 5.92 14.92 6.88
CA ASP A 286 5.76 14.33 5.55
C ASP A 286 6.85 13.28 5.27
N PHE A 287 6.95 12.76 4.03
CA PHE A 287 7.97 11.76 3.69
C PHE A 287 9.40 12.25 3.97
N GLY A 288 9.66 13.54 3.84
CA GLY A 288 10.97 14.12 4.16
C GLY A 288 11.40 13.97 5.63
N GLY A 289 10.45 13.70 6.53
CA GLY A 289 10.67 13.43 7.94
C GLY A 289 10.81 11.95 8.31
N MET A 290 10.74 11.00 7.38
CA MET A 290 10.81 9.55 7.64
C MET A 290 12.05 9.10 8.42
N GLY A 291 13.12 9.88 8.40
CA GLY A 291 14.29 9.65 9.27
C GLY A 291 13.95 9.59 10.75
N MET A 292 12.93 10.32 11.22
CA MET A 292 12.46 10.25 12.61
C MET A 292 11.83 8.89 12.93
N VAL A 293 11.06 8.33 11.98
CA VAL A 293 10.47 6.99 12.12
C VAL A 293 11.58 5.93 12.21
N VAL A 294 12.58 6.01 11.32
CA VAL A 294 13.74 5.08 11.33
C VAL A 294 14.53 5.19 12.63
N ASP A 295 14.80 6.40 13.11
CA ASP A 295 15.51 6.63 14.39
C ASP A 295 14.69 6.11 15.59
N ALA A 296 13.35 6.19 15.54
CA ALA A 296 12.48 5.63 16.57
C ALA A 296 12.46 4.09 16.54
N LEU A 297 12.38 3.49 15.35
CA LEU A 297 12.52 2.03 15.17
C LEU A 297 13.86 1.53 15.73
N ALA A 298 14.97 2.24 15.49
CA ALA A 298 16.30 1.86 15.94
C ALA A 298 16.47 1.86 17.47
N LYS A 299 15.56 2.49 18.22
CA LYS A 299 15.52 2.40 19.70
C LYS A 299 14.90 1.09 20.20
N SER A 300 14.12 0.41 19.36
CA SER A 300 13.34 -0.77 19.72
C SER A 300 13.77 -2.04 19.01
N PHE A 301 14.44 -1.94 17.88
CA PHE A 301 14.83 -3.05 17.02
C PHE A 301 16.35 -3.05 16.78
N SER A 302 16.92 -4.20 16.45
CA SER A 302 18.30 -4.27 15.97
C SER A 302 18.45 -3.57 14.61
N SER A 303 19.69 -3.18 14.24
CA SER A 303 19.93 -2.56 12.93
C SER A 303 19.46 -3.46 11.77
N ALA A 304 19.68 -4.77 11.88
CA ALA A 304 19.22 -5.73 10.88
C ALA A 304 17.68 -5.80 10.77
N ASP A 305 16.98 -5.69 11.91
CA ASP A 305 15.52 -5.66 11.92
C ASP A 305 14.95 -4.34 11.36
N VAL A 306 15.62 -3.22 11.66
CA VAL A 306 15.27 -1.92 11.05
C VAL A 306 15.40 -1.97 9.54
N ASP A 307 16.49 -2.56 9.02
CA ASP A 307 16.68 -2.74 7.57
C ASP A 307 15.58 -3.64 6.96
N LYS A 308 15.18 -4.71 7.67
CA LYS A 308 14.04 -5.55 7.26
C LYS A 308 12.74 -4.76 7.20
N ILE A 309 12.39 -4.02 8.26
CA ILE A 309 11.15 -3.22 8.34
C ILE A 309 11.12 -2.15 7.26
N CYS A 310 12.22 -1.42 7.09
CA CYS A 310 12.28 -0.29 6.17
C CYS A 310 12.22 -0.71 4.70
N HIS A 311 12.78 -1.86 4.32
CA HIS A 311 12.82 -2.28 2.91
C HIS A 311 12.92 -3.79 2.67
N GLY A 312 13.67 -4.53 3.50
CA GLY A 312 14.03 -5.91 3.22
C GLY A 312 12.82 -6.83 3.08
N ASN A 313 11.82 -6.69 3.97
CA ASN A 313 10.63 -7.53 3.99
C ASN A 313 9.73 -7.28 2.77
N ALA A 314 9.51 -6.01 2.42
CA ALA A 314 8.73 -5.65 1.23
C ALA A 314 9.42 -6.13 -0.05
N LEU A 315 10.74 -5.92 -0.18
CA LEU A 315 11.50 -6.39 -1.34
C LEU A 315 11.47 -7.91 -1.48
N ARG A 316 11.52 -8.66 -0.36
CA ARG A 316 11.39 -10.13 -0.39
C ARG A 316 10.05 -10.56 -0.98
N VAL A 317 8.94 -9.98 -0.53
CA VAL A 317 7.62 -10.28 -1.09
C VAL A 317 7.56 -9.93 -2.57
N PHE A 318 8.06 -8.77 -2.94
CA PHE A 318 8.11 -8.37 -4.35
C PHE A 318 8.96 -9.35 -5.19
N GLU A 319 10.12 -9.79 -4.70
CA GLU A 319 10.97 -10.76 -5.40
C GLU A 319 10.28 -12.12 -5.58
N GLU A 320 9.55 -12.60 -4.58
CA GLU A 320 8.80 -13.86 -4.65
C GLU A 320 7.58 -13.80 -5.57
N VAL A 321 6.99 -12.61 -5.74
CA VAL A 321 5.74 -12.45 -6.50
C VAL A 321 5.98 -11.89 -7.90
N ILE A 322 6.69 -10.78 -8.01
CA ILE A 322 6.86 -10.06 -9.30
C ILE A 322 8.22 -10.33 -9.97
N GLY A 323 9.18 -10.93 -9.30
CA GLY A 323 10.51 -11.27 -9.82
C GLY A 323 11.56 -10.19 -9.69
#